data_b616748d9501852422d870bd8c2d7d67
#
_entry.id   b616748d9501852422d870bd8c2d7d67
#
_cell.length_a   1.000
_cell.length_b   1.000
_cell.length_c   1.000
_cell.angle_alpha   90.00
_cell.angle_beta   90.00
_cell.angle_gamma   90.00
#
_symmetry.space_group_name_H-M   'P 1'
#
loop_
_entity.id
_entity.type
_entity.pdbx_description
1 polymer ?
#
loop_
_entity_poly.entity_id
_entity_poly.type
_entity_poly.pdbx_seq_one_letter_code
_entity_poly.pdbx_strand_id
1 'polypeptide(L)'
;MIWPFKSRAQQSIARIEVSGAIAGATRKTVLEALEQVIEKKFPAVLLRIDSPGGTVGDSQEIYNALLRLQDKNIPVVASFGNISASGGVYIGMGAKHIVANPGTITGSIGVILRGNNLERLLDRVGVSFKVIKSGPYKDILSFDRELTDAEQSILQELIDVSYGQFVKTVAQARGLAEEVVRGFADGRIFTGEQALELGVVDRLGTEEDARRWAAELAGLDPEKAPVKKLEAKKTGVQKLLPGRNQSVLSQLFPEATTNLQTVTNWLEFEISTSGLPLWLYRP
;
A
#
# COMPACT_ATOMS: atom_id res chain seq x y z
N MET A 1 29.09 25.85 -27.59
CA MET A 1 28.74 25.28 -26.27
C MET A 1 27.22 25.16 -26.21
N ILE A 2 26.65 23.97 -26.57
CA ILE A 2 25.20 23.77 -26.60
C ILE A 2 24.78 23.49 -25.15
N TRP A 3 24.05 24.44 -24.52
CA TRP A 3 23.47 24.27 -23.22
C TRP A 3 22.34 23.21 -23.34
N PRO A 4 22.43 22.07 -22.67
CA PRO A 4 21.36 21.08 -22.76
C PRO A 4 20.14 21.63 -22.06
N PHE A 5 19.09 21.98 -22.81
CA PHE A 5 17.79 22.33 -22.21
C PHE A 5 17.30 21.15 -21.37
N LYS A 6 17.10 21.38 -20.06
CA LYS A 6 16.48 20.37 -19.19
C LYS A 6 15.10 20.00 -19.75
N SER A 7 14.81 18.73 -19.84
CA SER A 7 13.48 18.27 -20.27
C SER A 7 12.40 18.72 -19.27
N ARG A 8 11.14 18.77 -19.70
CA ARG A 8 10.02 19.08 -18.79
C ARG A 8 9.98 18.17 -17.55
N ALA A 9 10.34 16.89 -17.69
CA ALA A 9 10.43 15.96 -16.57
C ALA A 9 11.48 16.38 -15.54
N GLN A 10 12.65 16.82 -16.01
CA GLN A 10 13.76 17.28 -15.15
C GLN A 10 13.48 18.60 -14.41
N GLN A 11 12.37 19.25 -14.72
CA GLN A 11 11.90 20.49 -14.09
C GLN A 11 10.58 20.29 -13.34
N SER A 12 10.13 19.05 -13.17
CA SER A 12 8.84 18.70 -12.56
C SER A 12 9.03 17.67 -11.47
N ILE A 13 8.13 17.67 -10.50
CA ILE A 13 8.02 16.61 -9.48
C ILE A 13 7.14 15.50 -10.05
N ALA A 14 7.56 14.24 -9.93
CA ALA A 14 6.73 13.09 -10.25
C ALA A 14 5.74 12.85 -9.10
N ARG A 15 4.44 12.91 -9.36
CA ARG A 15 3.41 12.50 -8.40
C ARG A 15 2.97 11.08 -8.71
N ILE A 16 3.11 10.21 -7.72
CA ILE A 16 2.65 8.83 -7.76
C ILE A 16 1.63 8.64 -6.64
N GLU A 17 0.59 7.85 -6.89
CA GLU A 17 -0.48 7.62 -5.96
C GLU A 17 -0.63 6.13 -5.65
N VAL A 18 -0.68 5.80 -4.34
CA VAL A 18 -1.07 4.50 -3.81
C VAL A 18 -2.44 4.69 -3.17
N SER A 19 -3.49 4.23 -3.83
CA SER A 19 -4.87 4.42 -3.38
C SER A 19 -5.60 3.09 -3.26
N GLY A 20 -6.45 2.97 -2.23
CA GLY A 20 -7.21 1.76 -1.94
C GLY A 20 -6.35 0.60 -1.44
N ALA A 21 -6.87 -0.62 -1.50
CA ALA A 21 -6.16 -1.80 -1.04
C ALA A 21 -4.93 -2.13 -1.90
N ILE A 22 -3.83 -2.50 -1.25
CA ILE A 22 -2.57 -2.85 -1.91
C ILE A 22 -2.62 -4.33 -2.31
N ALA A 23 -2.61 -4.56 -3.61
CA ALA A 23 -2.57 -5.88 -4.23
C ALA A 23 -1.77 -5.82 -5.53
N GLY A 24 -1.67 -6.92 -6.27
CA GLY A 24 -0.87 -7.03 -7.48
C GLY A 24 -1.12 -5.94 -8.53
N ALA A 25 -2.38 -5.47 -8.69
CA ALA A 25 -2.71 -4.38 -9.61
C ALA A 25 -2.10 -3.05 -9.15
N THR A 26 -2.23 -2.71 -7.86
CA THR A 26 -1.64 -1.51 -7.25
C THR A 26 -0.13 -1.55 -7.36
N ARG A 27 0.50 -2.68 -6.99
CA ARG A 27 1.94 -2.88 -7.11
C ARG A 27 2.41 -2.65 -8.55
N LYS A 28 1.79 -3.29 -9.53
CA LYS A 28 2.16 -3.14 -10.94
C LYS A 28 2.14 -1.68 -11.38
N THR A 29 1.05 -0.97 -11.08
CA THR A 29 0.88 0.44 -11.45
C THR A 29 1.97 1.32 -10.83
N VAL A 30 2.25 1.12 -9.55
CA VAL A 30 3.25 1.90 -8.82
C VAL A 30 4.67 1.62 -9.33
N LEU A 31 5.03 0.34 -9.53
CA LEU A 31 6.34 -0.03 -10.06
C LEU A 31 6.59 0.56 -11.45
N GLU A 32 5.61 0.49 -12.37
CA GLU A 32 5.71 1.09 -13.70
C GLU A 32 5.86 2.63 -13.64
N ALA A 33 5.21 3.29 -12.66
CA ALA A 33 5.37 4.72 -12.42
C ALA A 33 6.78 5.06 -11.90
N LEU A 34 7.30 4.26 -10.95
CA LEU A 34 8.66 4.44 -10.40
C LEU A 34 9.74 4.21 -11.48
N GLU A 35 9.56 3.25 -12.39
CA GLU A 35 10.45 3.08 -13.54
C GLU A 35 10.46 4.33 -14.43
N GLN A 36 9.29 4.92 -14.68
CA GLN A 36 9.20 6.17 -15.47
C GLN A 36 9.93 7.34 -14.78
N VAL A 37 9.98 7.38 -13.43
CA VAL A 37 10.78 8.39 -12.70
C VAL A 37 12.24 8.31 -13.11
N ILE A 38 12.81 7.11 -13.12
CA ILE A 38 14.20 6.85 -13.47
C ILE A 38 14.44 7.13 -14.95
N GLU A 39 13.62 6.56 -15.85
CA GLU A 39 13.74 6.71 -17.30
C GLU A 39 13.72 8.18 -17.75
N LYS A 40 12.78 8.96 -17.19
CA LYS A 40 12.56 10.38 -17.56
C LYS A 40 13.39 11.35 -16.74
N LYS A 41 14.16 10.85 -15.77
CA LYS A 41 15.04 11.62 -14.87
C LYS A 41 14.31 12.72 -14.10
N PHE A 42 13.18 12.36 -13.46
CA PHE A 42 12.53 13.27 -12.51
C PHE A 42 13.46 13.53 -11.31
N PRO A 43 13.55 14.77 -10.83
CA PRO A 43 14.47 15.13 -9.75
C PRO A 43 13.95 14.78 -8.35
N ALA A 44 12.64 14.56 -8.19
CA ALA A 44 12.01 14.13 -6.93
C ALA A 44 10.66 13.46 -7.19
N VAL A 45 10.19 12.73 -6.16
CA VAL A 45 8.88 12.07 -6.13
C VAL A 45 8.05 12.60 -4.97
N LEU A 46 6.81 12.97 -5.26
CA LEU A 46 5.71 13.11 -4.31
C LEU A 46 4.90 11.82 -4.33
N LEU A 47 4.97 11.05 -3.25
CA LEU A 47 4.24 9.79 -3.10
C LEU A 47 2.99 10.03 -2.25
N ARG A 48 1.81 10.13 -2.88
CA ARG A 48 0.54 10.19 -2.17
C ARG A 48 0.11 8.79 -1.77
N ILE A 49 -0.15 8.57 -0.48
CA ILE A 49 -0.65 7.30 0.05
C ILE A 49 -2.01 7.54 0.70
N ASP A 50 -3.04 6.89 0.18
CA ASP A 50 -4.40 6.89 0.72
C ASP A 50 -4.93 5.45 0.69
N SER A 51 -4.44 4.63 1.62
CA SER A 51 -4.58 3.17 1.59
C SER A 51 -4.71 2.57 3.00
N PRO A 52 -5.64 1.63 3.22
CA PRO A 52 -5.71 0.86 4.46
C PRO A 52 -4.62 -0.21 4.59
N GLY A 53 -3.77 -0.39 3.56
CA GLY A 53 -2.81 -1.46 3.45
C GLY A 53 -3.21 -2.56 2.46
N GLY A 54 -2.66 -3.75 2.62
CA GLY A 54 -2.95 -4.89 1.73
C GLY A 54 -1.98 -6.04 1.92
N THR A 55 -1.66 -6.75 0.84
CA THR A 55 -0.76 -7.91 0.88
C THR A 55 0.67 -7.53 1.27
N VAL A 56 1.31 -8.38 2.07
CA VAL A 56 2.68 -8.19 2.56
C VAL A 56 3.66 -8.09 1.41
N GLY A 57 3.65 -9.07 0.51
CA GLY A 57 4.61 -9.14 -0.59
C GLY A 57 4.53 -7.94 -1.55
N ASP A 58 3.31 -7.53 -1.93
CA ASP A 58 3.13 -6.37 -2.82
C ASP A 58 3.62 -5.06 -2.16
N SER A 59 3.36 -4.90 -0.85
CA SER A 59 3.86 -3.75 -0.08
C SER A 59 5.39 -3.72 0.00
N GLN A 60 6.03 -4.89 0.20
CA GLN A 60 7.48 -5.03 0.23
C GLN A 60 8.13 -4.71 -1.12
N GLU A 61 7.53 -5.15 -2.24
CA GLU A 61 8.06 -4.85 -3.58
C GLU A 61 8.04 -3.35 -3.87
N ILE A 62 6.95 -2.66 -3.50
CA ILE A 62 6.85 -1.19 -3.64
C ILE A 62 7.88 -0.50 -2.76
N TYR A 63 7.98 -0.88 -1.48
CA TYR A 63 8.98 -0.35 -0.54
C TYR A 63 10.41 -0.48 -1.09
N ASN A 64 10.79 -1.67 -1.55
CA ASN A 64 12.11 -1.91 -2.13
C ASN A 64 12.36 -1.08 -3.40
N ALA A 65 11.32 -0.82 -4.20
CA ALA A 65 11.44 0.05 -5.36
C ALA A 65 11.71 1.51 -4.97
N LEU A 66 11.11 1.99 -3.87
CA LEU A 66 11.38 3.33 -3.33
C LEU A 66 12.80 3.46 -2.81
N LEU A 67 13.33 2.44 -2.12
CA LEU A 67 14.74 2.44 -1.68
C LEU A 67 15.70 2.56 -2.87
N ARG A 68 15.43 1.88 -4.00
CA ARG A 68 16.23 2.02 -5.22
C ARG A 68 16.25 3.45 -5.80
N LEU A 69 15.22 4.28 -5.55
CA LEU A 69 15.26 5.70 -5.90
C LEU A 69 16.20 6.48 -4.96
N GLN A 70 16.21 6.16 -3.67
CA GLN A 70 17.13 6.76 -2.70
C GLN A 70 18.60 6.47 -3.07
N ASP A 71 18.90 5.23 -3.47
CA ASP A 71 20.26 4.84 -3.97
C ASP A 71 20.70 5.66 -5.19
N LYS A 72 19.72 6.18 -5.96
CA LYS A 72 19.96 7.05 -7.11
C LYS A 72 19.90 8.54 -6.77
N ASN A 73 19.86 8.88 -5.47
CA ASN A 73 19.72 10.26 -4.97
C ASN A 73 18.46 10.97 -5.51
N ILE A 74 17.38 10.24 -5.76
CA ILE A 74 16.06 10.80 -6.07
C ILE A 74 15.24 10.83 -4.79
N PRO A 75 15.05 12.01 -4.16
CA PRO A 75 14.30 12.12 -2.92
C PRO A 75 12.82 11.76 -3.14
N VAL A 76 12.26 11.02 -2.19
CA VAL A 76 10.84 10.70 -2.11
C VAL A 76 10.27 11.35 -0.87
N VAL A 77 9.23 12.16 -1.04
CA VAL A 77 8.42 12.69 0.06
C VAL A 77 7.05 12.03 0.00
N ALA A 78 6.70 11.30 1.05
CA ALA A 78 5.37 10.71 1.19
C ALA A 78 4.39 11.72 1.78
N SER A 79 3.17 11.75 1.26
CA SER A 79 2.03 12.48 1.80
C SER A 79 0.95 11.45 2.19
N PHE A 80 0.72 11.30 3.47
CA PHE A 80 -0.33 10.44 3.99
C PHE A 80 -1.70 11.11 3.83
N GLY A 81 -2.65 10.39 3.24
CA GLY A 81 -3.99 10.86 2.92
C GLY A 81 -4.97 10.83 4.08
N ASN A 82 -6.22 10.52 3.78
CA ASN A 82 -7.22 10.30 4.82
C ASN A 82 -6.84 9.09 5.68
N ILE A 83 -6.34 8.05 4.99
CA ILE A 83 -5.83 6.84 5.63
C ILE A 83 -4.50 6.45 5.00
N SER A 84 -3.52 6.14 5.82
CA SER A 84 -2.24 5.52 5.43
C SER A 84 -1.86 4.55 6.52
N ALA A 85 -2.45 3.36 6.48
CA ALA A 85 -2.35 2.39 7.56
C ALA A 85 -1.72 1.08 7.09
N SER A 86 -1.13 0.35 8.03
CA SER A 86 -0.60 -1.00 7.80
C SER A 86 0.36 -1.06 6.60
N GLY A 87 0.06 -1.80 5.52
CA GLY A 87 0.88 -1.81 4.29
C GLY A 87 1.13 -0.41 3.71
N GLY A 88 0.21 0.56 3.91
CA GLY A 88 0.40 1.95 3.53
C GLY A 88 1.53 2.62 4.34
N VAL A 89 1.59 2.37 5.66
CA VAL A 89 2.73 2.78 6.49
C VAL A 89 4.01 2.12 6.03
N TYR A 90 3.97 0.80 5.76
CA TYR A 90 5.14 0.06 5.31
C TYR A 90 5.75 0.66 4.04
N ILE A 91 4.92 0.98 3.04
CA ILE A 91 5.36 1.67 1.82
C ILE A 91 5.90 3.06 2.15
N GLY A 92 5.24 3.80 3.05
CA GLY A 92 5.67 5.11 3.50
C GLY A 92 7.08 5.13 4.08
N MET A 93 7.48 4.04 4.76
CA MET A 93 8.85 3.89 5.27
C MET A 93 9.91 3.86 4.16
N GLY A 94 9.53 3.62 2.92
CA GLY A 94 10.41 3.73 1.74
C GLY A 94 10.65 5.18 1.29
N ALA A 95 9.95 6.16 1.83
CA ALA A 95 10.21 7.57 1.59
C ALA A 95 11.22 8.13 2.61
N LYS A 96 12.01 9.09 2.18
CA LYS A 96 12.95 9.77 3.09
C LYS A 96 12.24 10.68 4.10
N HIS A 97 11.12 11.28 3.67
CA HIS A 97 10.32 12.18 4.49
C HIS A 97 8.84 11.87 4.34
N ILE A 98 8.11 12.00 5.44
CA ILE A 98 6.69 11.70 5.53
C ILE A 98 5.95 12.90 6.12
N VAL A 99 4.92 13.37 5.41
CA VAL A 99 4.00 14.43 5.84
C VAL A 99 2.62 13.82 6.02
N ALA A 100 1.93 14.12 7.12
CA ALA A 100 0.56 13.69 7.37
C ALA A 100 -0.31 14.87 7.80
N ASN A 101 -1.61 14.87 7.43
CA ASN A 101 -2.54 15.81 8.07
C ASN A 101 -2.73 15.42 9.54
N PRO A 102 -3.03 16.36 10.44
CA PRO A 102 -3.26 16.05 11.85
C PRO A 102 -4.31 14.95 12.06
N GLY A 103 -5.38 14.96 11.27
CA GLY A 103 -6.47 13.98 11.33
C GLY A 103 -6.29 12.74 10.45
N THR A 104 -5.16 12.54 9.79
CA THR A 104 -4.88 11.31 9.02
C THR A 104 -4.98 10.09 9.94
N ILE A 105 -5.68 9.05 9.51
CA ILE A 105 -5.66 7.75 10.20
C ILE A 105 -4.43 6.98 9.72
N THR A 106 -3.56 6.58 10.66
CA THR A 106 -2.35 5.82 10.36
C THR A 106 -2.07 4.76 11.42
N GLY A 107 -0.88 4.15 11.41
CA GLY A 107 -0.56 3.05 12.32
C GLY A 107 -1.01 1.70 11.76
N SER A 108 -1.75 0.91 12.57
CA SER A 108 -2.09 -0.49 12.22
C SER A 108 -0.84 -1.30 11.84
N ILE A 109 0.27 -1.06 12.58
CA ILE A 109 1.52 -1.79 12.41
C ILE A 109 1.32 -3.17 13.03
N GLY A 110 0.98 -4.13 12.19
CA GLY A 110 0.63 -5.48 12.57
C GLY A 110 0.35 -6.35 11.36
N VAL A 111 0.16 -7.65 11.59
CA VAL A 111 -0.14 -8.65 10.55
C VAL A 111 -1.37 -9.44 10.97
N ILE A 112 -2.27 -9.65 10.03
CA ILE A 112 -3.42 -10.54 10.23
C ILE A 112 -3.44 -11.60 9.12
N LEU A 113 -3.94 -12.77 9.46
CA LEU A 113 -4.29 -13.82 8.53
C LEU A 113 -5.72 -14.27 8.88
N ARG A 114 -6.60 -14.31 7.90
CA ARG A 114 -8.00 -14.69 8.10
C ARG A 114 -8.35 -15.92 7.29
N GLY A 115 -9.07 -16.82 7.90
CA GLY A 115 -9.79 -17.92 7.28
C GLY A 115 -11.26 -17.90 7.73
N ASN A 116 -12.15 -18.35 6.87
CA ASN A 116 -13.55 -18.57 7.24
C ASN A 116 -13.72 -20.04 7.63
N ASN A 117 -14.45 -20.32 8.71
CA ASN A 117 -14.87 -21.66 9.05
C ASN A 117 -16.37 -21.80 8.81
N LEU A 118 -16.75 -22.67 7.90
CA LEU A 118 -18.13 -22.97 7.52
C LEU A 118 -18.54 -24.39 7.90
N GLU A 119 -17.71 -25.12 8.66
CA GLU A 119 -17.95 -26.52 9.05
C GLU A 119 -19.38 -26.74 9.58
N ARG A 120 -19.78 -25.96 10.58
CA ARG A 120 -21.12 -26.05 11.18
C ARG A 120 -22.26 -25.74 10.23
N LEU A 121 -22.03 -24.90 9.23
CA LEU A 121 -23.03 -24.60 8.20
C LEU A 121 -23.17 -25.78 7.24
N LEU A 122 -22.05 -26.32 6.81
CA LEU A 122 -21.98 -27.47 5.89
C LEU A 122 -22.63 -28.69 6.51
N ASP A 123 -22.38 -28.97 7.78
CA ASP A 123 -23.02 -30.07 8.53
C ASP A 123 -24.55 -29.93 8.55
N ARG A 124 -25.06 -28.72 8.78
CA ARG A 124 -26.51 -28.46 8.79
C ARG A 124 -27.21 -28.71 7.46
N VAL A 125 -26.49 -28.50 6.35
CA VAL A 125 -27.04 -28.72 5.00
C VAL A 125 -26.66 -30.08 4.43
N GLY A 126 -25.95 -30.92 5.20
CA GLY A 126 -25.59 -32.29 4.81
C GLY A 126 -24.49 -32.37 3.73
N VAL A 127 -23.63 -31.32 3.64
CA VAL A 127 -22.50 -31.28 2.70
C VAL A 127 -21.22 -31.66 3.43
N SER A 128 -20.47 -32.61 2.88
CA SER A 128 -19.15 -32.98 3.41
C SER A 128 -18.13 -33.06 2.27
N PHE A 129 -16.87 -32.73 2.58
CA PHE A 129 -15.75 -32.83 1.64
C PHE A 129 -14.87 -34.02 1.98
N LYS A 130 -14.52 -34.81 0.97
CA LYS A 130 -13.54 -35.89 1.12
C LYS A 130 -12.22 -35.43 0.53
N VAL A 131 -11.28 -35.05 1.41
CA VAL A 131 -9.97 -34.53 0.99
C VAL A 131 -8.95 -35.67 1.01
N ILE A 132 -8.22 -35.83 -0.11
CA ILE A 132 -7.03 -36.70 -0.22
C ILE A 132 -5.84 -35.77 -0.45
N LYS A 133 -4.88 -35.76 0.47
CA LYS A 133 -3.76 -34.81 0.47
C LYS A 133 -2.41 -35.49 0.66
N SER A 134 -1.36 -34.94 0.07
CA SER A 134 0.00 -35.48 0.14
C SER A 134 0.72 -35.20 1.46
N GLY A 135 0.20 -34.31 2.30
CA GLY A 135 0.79 -33.94 3.58
C GLY A 135 -0.23 -33.31 4.53
N PRO A 136 0.03 -33.33 5.85
CA PRO A 136 -0.96 -32.92 6.86
C PRO A 136 -1.42 -31.47 6.72
N TYR A 137 -0.56 -30.57 6.25
CA TYR A 137 -0.81 -29.12 6.22
C TYR A 137 -1.21 -28.60 4.83
N LYS A 138 -1.50 -29.50 3.85
CA LYS A 138 -1.79 -29.06 2.48
C LYS A 138 -3.13 -28.34 2.35
N ASP A 139 -4.03 -28.55 3.28
CA ASP A 139 -5.35 -27.94 3.39
C ASP A 139 -5.47 -27.02 4.63
N ILE A 140 -4.33 -26.46 5.08
CA ILE A 140 -4.33 -25.45 6.14
C ILE A 140 -5.23 -24.28 5.72
N LEU A 141 -6.03 -23.75 6.64
CA LEU A 141 -7.07 -22.75 6.39
C LEU A 141 -8.23 -23.23 5.49
N SER A 142 -8.44 -24.54 5.34
CA SER A 142 -9.66 -25.03 4.70
C SER A 142 -10.90 -24.55 5.46
N PHE A 143 -11.93 -24.12 4.72
CA PHE A 143 -13.13 -23.51 5.30
C PHE A 143 -14.09 -24.54 5.90
N ASP A 144 -13.88 -25.83 5.63
CA ASP A 144 -14.77 -26.95 5.97
C ASP A 144 -14.38 -27.70 7.23
N ARG A 145 -13.38 -27.23 7.96
CA ARG A 145 -12.93 -27.82 9.23
C ARG A 145 -12.24 -26.81 10.14
N GLU A 146 -12.16 -27.13 11.41
CA GLU A 146 -11.34 -26.38 12.39
C GLU A 146 -9.84 -26.57 12.12
N LEU A 147 -9.06 -25.56 12.51
CA LEU A 147 -7.60 -25.66 12.54
C LEU A 147 -7.15 -26.58 13.67
N THR A 148 -6.15 -27.39 13.43
CA THR A 148 -5.45 -28.12 14.48
C THR A 148 -4.46 -27.19 15.22
N ASP A 149 -4.06 -27.55 16.44
CA ASP A 149 -3.07 -26.78 17.23
C ASP A 149 -1.73 -26.66 16.49
N ALA A 150 -1.32 -27.70 15.78
CA ALA A 150 -0.10 -27.68 14.97
C ALA A 150 -0.20 -26.70 13.79
N GLU A 151 -1.35 -26.64 13.13
CA GLU A 151 -1.59 -25.67 12.04
C GLU A 151 -1.65 -24.24 12.57
N GLN A 152 -2.29 -24.03 13.73
CA GLN A 152 -2.32 -22.73 14.39
C GLN A 152 -0.91 -22.26 14.75
N SER A 153 -0.05 -23.14 15.25
CA SER A 153 1.34 -22.82 15.57
C SER A 153 2.14 -22.41 14.34
N ILE A 154 1.98 -23.13 13.21
CA ILE A 154 2.64 -22.79 11.93
C ILE A 154 2.20 -21.41 11.44
N LEU A 155 0.90 -21.12 11.50
CA LEU A 155 0.37 -19.82 11.06
C LEU A 155 0.81 -18.69 12.00
N GLN A 156 0.89 -18.93 13.31
CA GLN A 156 1.37 -17.95 14.28
C GLN A 156 2.85 -17.62 14.03
N GLU A 157 3.71 -18.60 13.78
CA GLU A 157 5.11 -18.37 13.45
C GLU A 157 5.26 -17.51 12.18
N LEU A 158 4.46 -17.77 11.14
CA LEU A 158 4.44 -16.96 9.92
C LEU A 158 4.04 -15.51 10.21
N ILE A 159 3.04 -15.29 11.06
CA ILE A 159 2.61 -13.97 11.53
C ILE A 159 3.75 -13.27 12.28
N ASP A 160 4.39 -13.97 13.24
CA ASP A 160 5.43 -13.40 14.09
C ASP A 160 6.66 -12.97 13.27
N VAL A 161 7.06 -13.78 12.29
CA VAL A 161 8.15 -13.44 11.35
C VAL A 161 7.79 -12.19 10.52
N SER A 162 6.59 -12.16 9.96
CA SER A 162 6.11 -11.03 9.14
C SER A 162 5.97 -9.74 9.97
N TYR A 163 5.51 -9.86 11.21
CA TYR A 163 5.42 -8.76 12.16
C TYR A 163 6.80 -8.23 12.55
N GLY A 164 7.74 -9.13 12.86
CA GLY A 164 9.13 -8.75 13.15
C GLY A 164 9.77 -7.97 12.00
N GLN A 165 9.53 -8.37 10.74
CA GLN A 165 9.98 -7.65 9.56
C GLN A 165 9.37 -6.24 9.50
N PHE A 166 8.09 -6.07 9.81
CA PHE A 166 7.45 -4.76 9.81
C PHE A 166 8.05 -3.85 10.88
N VAL A 167 8.15 -4.31 12.13
CA VAL A 167 8.77 -3.55 13.23
C VAL A 167 10.18 -3.11 12.86
N LYS A 168 11.01 -4.03 12.35
CA LYS A 168 12.37 -3.73 11.91
C LYS A 168 12.42 -2.67 10.82
N THR A 169 11.52 -2.74 9.83
CA THR A 169 11.44 -1.76 8.74
C THR A 169 11.11 -0.37 9.26
N VAL A 170 10.14 -0.25 10.17
CA VAL A 170 9.79 1.04 10.80
C VAL A 170 10.96 1.55 11.64
N ALA A 171 11.56 0.71 12.46
CA ALA A 171 12.71 1.06 13.31
C ALA A 171 13.86 1.61 12.47
N GLN A 172 14.25 0.93 11.41
CA GLN A 172 15.33 1.34 10.50
C GLN A 172 14.99 2.65 9.76
N ALA A 173 13.80 2.76 9.21
CA ALA A 173 13.38 3.93 8.43
C ALA A 173 13.28 5.19 9.29
N ARG A 174 12.91 5.04 10.56
CA ARG A 174 12.69 6.16 11.50
C ARG A 174 13.85 6.39 12.46
N GLY A 175 14.88 5.56 12.46
CA GLY A 175 16.00 5.65 13.40
C GLY A 175 15.60 5.39 14.85
N LEU A 176 14.58 4.56 15.07
CA LEU A 176 14.06 4.18 16.37
C LEU A 176 14.59 2.81 16.80
N ALA A 177 14.69 2.56 18.10
CA ALA A 177 14.93 1.21 18.61
C ALA A 177 13.70 0.32 18.36
N GLU A 178 13.90 -0.96 18.08
CA GLU A 178 12.77 -1.89 17.83
C GLU A 178 11.83 -1.99 19.03
N GLU A 179 12.36 -1.90 20.26
CA GLU A 179 11.57 -1.92 21.50
C GLU A 179 10.63 -0.72 21.59
N VAL A 180 11.07 0.46 21.14
CA VAL A 180 10.23 1.66 21.08
C VAL A 180 9.11 1.46 20.08
N VAL A 181 9.43 0.92 18.88
CA VAL A 181 8.43 0.63 17.86
C VAL A 181 7.41 -0.40 18.38
N ARG A 182 7.85 -1.48 19.03
CA ARG A 182 6.98 -2.50 19.63
C ARG A 182 6.00 -1.91 20.66
N GLY A 183 6.37 -0.82 21.32
CA GLY A 183 5.50 -0.12 22.28
C GLY A 183 4.22 0.47 21.67
N PHE A 184 4.20 0.72 20.37
CA PHE A 184 3.01 1.22 19.66
C PHE A 184 2.61 0.37 18.43
N ALA A 185 3.38 -0.65 18.07
CA ALA A 185 3.15 -1.52 16.91
C ALA A 185 2.32 -2.78 17.27
N ASP A 186 1.25 -2.61 18.02
CA ASP A 186 0.34 -3.68 18.44
C ASP A 186 -0.93 -3.81 17.57
N GLY A 187 -0.89 -3.18 16.40
CA GLY A 187 -2.03 -3.14 15.47
C GLY A 187 -2.98 -1.97 15.71
N ARG A 188 -2.74 -1.13 16.73
CA ARG A 188 -3.55 0.07 16.96
C ARG A 188 -3.39 1.10 15.87
N ILE A 189 -4.43 1.91 15.68
CA ILE A 189 -4.39 3.10 14.83
C ILE A 189 -4.20 4.34 15.70
N PHE A 190 -3.67 5.39 15.07
CA PHE A 190 -3.50 6.69 15.68
C PHE A 190 -3.64 7.79 14.62
N THR A 191 -3.77 9.04 15.07
CA THR A 191 -3.86 10.22 14.18
C THR A 191 -2.49 10.59 13.63
N GLY A 192 -2.48 11.44 12.60
CA GLY A 192 -1.22 12.02 12.10
C GLY A 192 -0.47 12.83 13.16
N GLU A 193 -1.19 13.50 14.06
CA GLU A 193 -0.59 14.22 15.19
C GLU A 193 0.13 13.27 16.15
N GLN A 194 -0.52 12.19 16.56
CA GLN A 194 0.10 11.13 17.36
C GLN A 194 1.27 10.45 16.65
N ALA A 195 1.16 10.28 15.31
CA ALA A 195 2.23 9.72 14.49
C ALA A 195 3.50 10.62 14.50
N LEU A 196 3.32 11.94 14.55
CA LEU A 196 4.44 12.88 14.72
C LEU A 196 5.12 12.71 16.08
N GLU A 197 4.34 12.63 17.15
CA GLU A 197 4.86 12.40 18.52
C GLU A 197 5.62 11.08 18.64
N LEU A 198 5.14 10.03 17.97
CA LEU A 198 5.78 8.72 17.93
C LEU A 198 6.99 8.64 16.98
N GLY A 199 7.28 9.71 16.23
CA GLY A 199 8.36 9.74 15.25
C GLY A 199 8.09 8.95 13.98
N VAL A 200 6.85 8.54 13.73
CA VAL A 200 6.44 7.79 12.52
C VAL A 200 6.37 8.70 11.30
N VAL A 201 5.98 9.97 11.48
CA VAL A 201 5.99 11.01 10.44
C VAL A 201 6.90 12.16 10.83
N ASP A 202 7.35 12.96 9.85
CA ASP A 202 8.31 14.03 10.07
C ASP A 202 7.64 15.37 10.33
N ARG A 203 6.48 15.62 9.71
CA ARG A 203 5.76 16.91 9.79
C ARG A 203 4.26 16.71 9.64
N LEU A 204 3.51 17.59 10.28
CA LEU A 204 2.10 17.79 9.98
C LEU A 204 1.98 18.74 8.78
N GLY A 205 1.04 18.45 7.89
CA GLY A 205 0.78 19.25 6.71
C GLY A 205 -0.07 18.53 5.67
N THR A 206 -0.33 19.22 4.59
CA THR A 206 -1.13 18.77 3.45
C THR A 206 -0.26 18.12 2.37
N GLU A 207 -0.88 17.61 1.32
CA GLU A 207 -0.16 17.15 0.12
C GLU A 207 0.63 18.29 -0.52
N GLU A 208 0.13 19.52 -0.44
CA GLU A 208 0.82 20.70 -0.97
C GLU A 208 2.12 20.99 -0.20
N ASP A 209 2.12 20.81 1.12
CA ASP A 209 3.32 20.97 1.95
C ASP A 209 4.37 19.91 1.61
N ALA A 210 3.92 18.67 1.39
CA ALA A 210 4.79 17.59 0.94
C ALA A 210 5.36 17.88 -0.48
N ARG A 211 4.56 18.46 -1.38
CA ARG A 211 4.99 18.87 -2.72
C ARG A 211 6.08 19.94 -2.66
N ARG A 212 5.88 20.97 -1.83
CA ARG A 212 6.86 22.04 -1.62
C ARG A 212 8.18 21.47 -1.11
N TRP A 213 8.09 20.58 -0.13
CA TRP A 213 9.28 19.93 0.42
C TRP A 213 10.01 19.08 -0.63
N ALA A 214 9.28 18.33 -1.46
CA ALA A 214 9.87 17.59 -2.57
C ALA A 214 10.56 18.53 -3.59
N ALA A 215 9.99 19.71 -3.85
CA ALA A 215 10.58 20.72 -4.73
C ALA A 215 11.89 21.29 -4.14
N GLU A 216 11.90 21.63 -2.86
CA GLU A 216 13.10 22.10 -2.14
C GLU A 216 14.24 21.06 -2.25
N LEU A 217 13.95 19.80 -1.96
CA LEU A 217 14.93 18.72 -2.05
C LEU A 217 15.46 18.49 -3.46
N ALA A 218 14.65 18.81 -4.48
CA ALA A 218 15.03 18.74 -5.89
C ALA A 218 15.79 19.98 -6.40
N GLY A 219 15.95 21.02 -5.58
CA GLY A 219 16.50 22.30 -5.98
C GLY A 219 15.62 23.05 -7.01
N LEU A 220 14.30 22.83 -6.94
CA LEU A 220 13.29 23.54 -7.72
C LEU A 220 12.62 24.64 -6.88
N ASP A 221 11.98 25.60 -7.54
CA ASP A 221 11.19 26.63 -6.85
C ASP A 221 9.96 25.99 -6.18
N PRO A 222 9.84 26.01 -4.83
CA PRO A 222 8.75 25.37 -4.11
C PRO A 222 7.36 25.92 -4.49
N GLU A 223 7.27 27.18 -4.91
CA GLU A 223 5.99 27.80 -5.26
C GLU A 223 5.56 27.50 -6.70
N LYS A 224 6.51 27.21 -7.61
CA LYS A 224 6.27 27.13 -9.05
C LYS A 224 6.55 25.76 -9.66
N ALA A 225 7.21 24.84 -8.90
CA ALA A 225 7.58 23.55 -9.45
C ALA A 225 6.35 22.78 -9.96
N PRO A 226 6.29 22.46 -11.25
CA PRO A 226 5.15 21.75 -11.80
C PRO A 226 5.14 20.28 -11.32
N VAL A 227 3.94 19.74 -11.18
CA VAL A 227 3.72 18.34 -10.81
C VAL A 227 3.26 17.57 -12.04
N LYS A 228 3.81 16.38 -12.22
CA LYS A 228 3.38 15.45 -13.27
C LYS A 228 2.89 14.16 -12.64
N LYS A 229 1.58 13.91 -12.71
CA LYS A 229 1.00 12.63 -12.29
C LYS A 229 1.52 11.52 -13.22
N LEU A 230 2.07 10.47 -12.62
CA LEU A 230 2.51 9.27 -13.33
C LEU A 230 1.54 8.13 -13.01
N GLU A 231 1.12 7.44 -14.06
CA GLU A 231 0.24 6.28 -14.01
C GLU A 231 0.89 5.14 -14.79
N ALA A 232 0.34 3.92 -14.67
CA ALA A 232 0.77 2.80 -15.49
C ALA A 232 0.74 3.15 -17.00
N LYS A 233 1.71 2.64 -17.74
CA LYS A 233 1.74 2.78 -19.21
C LYS A 233 0.50 2.09 -19.79
N LYS A 234 -0.42 2.85 -20.40
CA LYS A 234 -1.56 2.27 -21.12
C LYS A 234 -1.02 1.42 -22.28
N THR A 235 -1.30 0.11 -22.26
CA THR A 235 -0.97 -0.78 -23.39
C THR A 235 -1.71 -0.36 -24.66
N GLY A 236 -1.13 -0.65 -25.82
CA GLY A 236 -1.67 -0.18 -27.13
C GLY A 236 -3.14 -0.51 -27.36
N VAL A 237 -3.63 -1.65 -26.85
CA VAL A 237 -5.04 -2.07 -26.92
C VAL A 237 -5.95 -1.17 -26.07
N GLN A 238 -5.49 -0.68 -24.90
CA GLN A 238 -6.25 0.25 -24.05
C GLN A 238 -6.29 1.68 -24.62
N LYS A 239 -5.37 2.04 -25.51
CA LYS A 239 -5.39 3.33 -26.23
C LYS A 239 -6.43 3.33 -27.34
N LEU A 240 -6.76 2.17 -27.92
CA LEU A 240 -7.69 2.03 -29.04
C LEU A 240 -9.16 1.90 -28.60
N LEU A 241 -9.45 1.63 -27.33
CA LEU A 241 -10.80 1.48 -26.79
C LEU A 241 -11.02 2.46 -25.61
N PRO A 242 -11.12 3.76 -25.85
CA PRO A 242 -11.56 4.68 -24.80
C PRO A 242 -13.05 4.40 -24.51
N GLY A 243 -13.37 3.91 -23.31
CA GLY A 243 -14.73 3.96 -22.79
C GLY A 243 -15.59 2.68 -22.89
N ARG A 244 -15.03 1.47 -23.04
CA ARG A 244 -15.87 0.25 -23.18
C ARG A 244 -16.22 -0.48 -21.87
N ASN A 245 -15.90 0.07 -20.70
CA ASN A 245 -16.28 -0.51 -19.41
C ASN A 245 -17.36 0.30 -18.65
N GLN A 246 -18.05 1.20 -19.32
CA GLN A 246 -19.28 1.74 -18.74
C GLN A 246 -20.46 0.92 -19.27
N SER A 247 -21.02 0.06 -18.42
CA SER A 247 -22.27 -0.62 -18.72
C SER A 247 -23.37 0.44 -18.89
N VAL A 248 -24.38 0.17 -19.71
CA VAL A 248 -25.55 1.05 -19.88
C VAL A 248 -26.18 1.38 -18.52
N LEU A 249 -26.10 0.47 -17.55
CA LEU A 249 -26.52 0.66 -16.16
C LEU A 249 -25.74 1.78 -15.44
N SER A 250 -24.45 1.97 -15.72
CA SER A 250 -23.64 3.05 -15.08
C SER A 250 -24.05 4.45 -15.58
N GLN A 251 -24.62 4.56 -16.75
CA GLN A 251 -25.15 5.82 -17.28
C GLN A 251 -26.54 6.15 -16.74
N LEU A 252 -27.33 5.11 -16.43
CA LEU A 252 -28.69 5.29 -15.90
C LEU A 252 -28.73 5.50 -14.38
N PHE A 253 -27.75 4.94 -13.64
CA PHE A 253 -27.69 4.98 -12.18
C PHE A 253 -26.25 5.24 -11.70
N PRO A 254 -25.70 6.44 -11.87
CA PRO A 254 -24.28 6.73 -11.58
C PRO A 254 -23.93 6.54 -10.10
N GLU A 255 -24.79 6.88 -9.17
CA GLU A 255 -24.53 6.72 -7.73
C GLU A 255 -24.60 5.24 -7.28
N ALA A 256 -25.56 4.49 -7.79
CA ALA A 256 -25.71 3.07 -7.47
C ALA A 256 -24.55 2.22 -8.02
N THR A 257 -24.03 2.56 -9.21
CA THR A 257 -22.92 1.85 -9.82
C THR A 257 -21.60 2.12 -9.14
N THR A 258 -21.38 3.31 -8.61
CA THR A 258 -20.16 3.65 -7.84
C THR A 258 -20.11 2.81 -6.56
N ASN A 259 -21.21 2.69 -5.84
CA ASN A 259 -21.27 1.87 -4.62
C ASN A 259 -21.14 0.38 -4.93
N LEU A 260 -21.78 -0.14 -5.97
CA LEU A 260 -21.67 -1.53 -6.41
C LEU A 260 -20.24 -1.85 -6.84
N GLN A 261 -19.57 -0.97 -7.60
CA GLN A 261 -18.19 -1.17 -8.03
C GLN A 261 -17.23 -1.21 -6.84
N THR A 262 -17.44 -0.35 -5.85
CA THR A 262 -16.64 -0.34 -4.61
C THR A 262 -16.82 -1.64 -3.84
N VAL A 263 -18.06 -2.11 -3.68
CA VAL A 263 -18.36 -3.39 -3.01
C VAL A 263 -17.78 -4.58 -3.79
N THR A 264 -17.90 -4.58 -5.11
CA THR A 264 -17.36 -5.65 -5.96
C THR A 264 -15.83 -5.70 -5.86
N ASN A 265 -15.15 -4.56 -5.98
CA ASN A 265 -13.70 -4.47 -5.84
C ASN A 265 -13.23 -4.94 -4.45
N TRP A 266 -13.99 -4.59 -3.40
CA TRP A 266 -13.71 -5.02 -2.05
C TRP A 266 -13.89 -6.54 -1.89
N LEU A 267 -14.97 -7.11 -2.41
CA LEU A 267 -15.21 -8.56 -2.40
C LEU A 267 -14.14 -9.33 -3.19
N GLU A 268 -13.78 -8.83 -4.37
CA GLU A 268 -12.69 -9.42 -5.17
C GLU A 268 -11.35 -9.40 -4.41
N PHE A 269 -11.05 -8.30 -3.71
CA PHE A 269 -9.88 -8.23 -2.85
C PHE A 269 -9.95 -9.25 -1.71
N GLU A 270 -11.08 -9.34 -0.99
CA GLU A 270 -11.28 -10.32 0.09
C GLU A 270 -11.11 -11.76 -0.38
N ILE A 271 -11.70 -12.10 -1.51
CA ILE A 271 -11.62 -13.45 -2.08
C ILE A 271 -10.19 -13.75 -2.54
N SER A 272 -9.55 -12.83 -3.24
CA SER A 272 -8.21 -13.02 -3.81
C SER A 272 -7.09 -13.04 -2.76
N THR A 273 -7.33 -12.45 -1.59
CA THR A 273 -6.36 -12.39 -0.50
C THR A 273 -6.69 -13.31 0.66
N SER A 274 -7.74 -14.11 0.56
CA SER A 274 -8.09 -15.10 1.58
C SER A 274 -6.92 -16.06 1.80
N GLY A 275 -6.52 -16.21 3.07
CA GLY A 275 -5.36 -17.04 3.43
C GLY A 275 -3.98 -16.42 3.19
N LEU A 276 -3.89 -15.19 2.68
CA LEU A 276 -2.62 -14.47 2.57
C LEU A 276 -2.36 -13.61 3.82
N PRO A 277 -1.12 -13.51 4.28
CA PRO A 277 -0.74 -12.53 5.30
C PRO A 277 -0.99 -11.11 4.79
N LEU A 278 -1.65 -10.30 5.60
CA LEU A 278 -2.05 -8.94 5.23
C LEU A 278 -1.49 -7.92 6.21
N TRP A 279 -1.01 -6.82 5.68
CA TRP A 279 -0.85 -5.54 6.34
C TRP A 279 -2.03 -4.66 5.93
N LEU A 280 -3.17 -4.86 6.58
CA LEU A 280 -4.42 -4.22 6.21
C LEU A 280 -5.15 -3.75 7.46
N TYR A 281 -5.44 -2.43 7.52
CA TYR A 281 -6.41 -1.89 8.46
C TYR A 281 -7.83 -2.13 7.94
N ARG A 282 -8.67 -2.67 8.82
CA ARG A 282 -10.11 -2.87 8.55
C ARG A 282 -10.89 -2.12 9.62
N PRO A 283 -11.67 -1.09 9.21
CA PRO A 283 -12.52 -0.37 10.13
C PRO A 283 -13.65 -1.23 10.68
#